data_3f345de99875dbb0b2d2277c4826a806
#
_entry.id   3f345de99875dbb0b2d2277c4826a806
#
_cell.length_a   1.000
_cell.length_b   1.000
_cell.length_c   1.000
_cell.angle_alpha   90.00
_cell.angle_beta   90.00
_cell.angle_gamma   90.00
#
_symmetry.space_group_name_H-M   'P 1'
#
loop_
_entity.id
_entity.type
_entity.pdbx_description
1 polymer ?
#
loop_
_entity_poly.entity_id
_entity_poly.type
_entity_poly.pdbx_seq_one_letter_code
_entity_poly.pdbx_strand_id
1 'polypeptide(L)'
;MRLTAQSQRLIVRQVPLVLACATVVAAFANAASAAGPPAAPPVSSFAPVGDLMAYVDECVATFTPVLASAEAYDRGKARLEKDADSLSAALLALHLHDQEHRLKHHAGVMFHAAQQLATAADYAAAQQAWQALQAANRGETSAVPQLDWQRAGEMGIVMKQVTLLHGKLKRGARPGSRFDGAAEENARLATVLAALAQCSQSDVPPGTNAADTIKWYDLCAEMRDLCGETSRALHARDAAATAAALARVEQNCTACHDGLRKQP
;
A
#
# COMPACT_ATOMS: atom_id res chain seq x y z
N MET A 1 -96.35 8.29 -20.06
CA MET A 1 -95.48 8.91 -21.10
C MET A 1 -94.10 8.25 -21.02
N ARG A 2 -93.62 7.67 -22.12
CA ARG A 2 -92.58 6.65 -22.13
C ARG A 2 -91.20 7.18 -22.14
N LEU A 3 -90.35 6.65 -21.30
CA LEU A 3 -88.90 6.89 -21.25
C LEU A 3 -88.22 5.72 -21.97
N THR A 4 -87.41 6.01 -22.98
CA THR A 4 -86.56 5.06 -23.66
C THR A 4 -85.16 5.19 -23.15
N ALA A 5 -84.63 4.11 -22.60
CA ALA A 5 -83.22 3.98 -22.17
C ALA A 5 -82.33 3.58 -23.36
N GLN A 6 -81.25 4.32 -23.58
CA GLN A 6 -80.25 3.99 -24.60
C GLN A 6 -78.94 3.56 -23.89
N SER A 7 -78.61 2.28 -24.12
CA SER A 7 -77.43 1.64 -23.61
C SER A 7 -76.17 2.05 -24.39
N GLN A 8 -75.21 2.68 -23.73
CA GLN A 8 -73.87 2.90 -24.29
C GLN A 8 -72.97 1.71 -23.85
N ARG A 9 -72.49 0.98 -24.82
CA ARG A 9 -71.47 -0.07 -24.64
C ARG A 9 -70.10 0.58 -24.53
N LEU A 10 -69.40 0.40 -23.38
CA LEU A 10 -67.99 0.67 -23.20
C LEU A 10 -67.16 -0.37 -23.94
N ILE A 11 -66.42 0.06 -24.94
CA ILE A 11 -65.39 -0.76 -25.56
C ILE A 11 -64.08 -0.55 -24.76
N VAL A 12 -63.71 -1.53 -23.96
CA VAL A 12 -62.43 -1.58 -23.29
C VAL A 12 -61.38 -2.04 -24.32
N ARG A 13 -60.54 -1.11 -24.74
CA ARG A 13 -59.33 -1.41 -25.55
C ARG A 13 -58.29 -2.00 -24.63
N GLN A 14 -58.02 -3.28 -24.77
CA GLN A 14 -56.82 -3.92 -24.21
C GLN A 14 -55.60 -3.42 -24.99
N VAL A 15 -54.69 -2.71 -24.30
CA VAL A 15 -53.35 -2.38 -24.80
C VAL A 15 -52.41 -3.49 -24.28
N PRO A 16 -51.63 -4.17 -25.13
CA PRO A 16 -50.76 -5.23 -24.66
C PRO A 16 -49.57 -4.66 -23.90
N LEU A 17 -49.43 -5.11 -22.67
CA LEU A 17 -48.30 -4.83 -21.74
C LEU A 17 -47.13 -5.78 -22.07
N VAL A 18 -46.42 -5.51 -23.17
CA VAL A 18 -45.23 -6.31 -23.56
C VAL A 18 -44.12 -5.38 -24.09
N LEU A 19 -43.66 -4.41 -23.32
CA LEU A 19 -42.40 -3.69 -23.64
C LEU A 19 -41.78 -3.00 -22.43
N ALA A 20 -41.57 -3.69 -21.32
CA ALA A 20 -40.92 -3.12 -20.15
C ALA A 20 -39.84 -4.01 -19.47
N CYS A 21 -39.46 -5.15 -20.09
CA CYS A 21 -38.43 -6.02 -19.47
C CYS A 21 -37.06 -6.02 -20.15
N ALA A 22 -36.84 -5.23 -21.22
CA ALA A 22 -35.57 -5.30 -21.95
C ALA A 22 -34.52 -4.21 -21.54
N THR A 23 -34.89 -3.23 -20.72
CA THR A 23 -33.99 -2.10 -20.39
C THR A 23 -33.31 -2.18 -19.01
N VAL A 24 -33.65 -3.16 -18.16
CA VAL A 24 -33.10 -3.28 -16.81
C VAL A 24 -31.81 -4.13 -16.78
N VAL A 25 -31.56 -5.00 -17.75
CA VAL A 25 -30.40 -5.90 -17.77
C VAL A 25 -29.10 -5.19 -18.23
N ALA A 26 -29.19 -4.09 -18.98
CA ALA A 26 -28.02 -3.38 -19.49
C ALA A 26 -27.37 -2.41 -18.47
N ALA A 27 -28.04 -2.10 -17.34
CA ALA A 27 -27.53 -1.17 -16.34
C ALA A 27 -26.60 -1.83 -15.29
N PHE A 28 -26.62 -3.15 -15.16
CA PHE A 28 -25.78 -3.87 -14.19
C PHE A 28 -24.38 -4.23 -14.72
N ALA A 29 -24.15 -4.21 -16.02
CA ALA A 29 -22.86 -4.56 -16.61
C ALA A 29 -21.79 -3.43 -16.54
N ASN A 30 -22.19 -2.18 -16.28
CA ASN A 30 -21.28 -1.03 -16.22
C ASN A 30 -20.92 -0.55 -14.79
N ALA A 31 -21.46 -1.16 -13.75
CA ALA A 31 -21.16 -0.79 -12.37
C ALA A 31 -19.92 -1.49 -11.79
N ALA A 32 -19.32 -2.46 -12.50
CA ALA A 32 -18.11 -3.17 -12.03
C ALA A 32 -16.80 -2.41 -12.29
N SER A 33 -16.84 -1.23 -12.93
CA SER A 33 -15.65 -0.53 -13.41
C SER A 33 -15.14 0.59 -12.48
N ALA A 34 -15.65 0.73 -11.26
CA ALA A 34 -15.27 1.83 -10.35
C ALA A 34 -15.15 1.39 -8.89
N ALA A 35 -15.00 0.12 -8.58
CA ALA A 35 -14.69 -0.28 -7.22
C ALA A 35 -13.20 0.02 -6.95
N GLY A 36 -12.94 0.97 -6.06
CA GLY A 36 -11.60 1.22 -5.52
C GLY A 36 -11.04 -0.02 -4.80
N PRO A 37 -9.80 0.05 -4.28
CA PRO A 37 -9.22 -1.06 -3.55
C PRO A 37 -10.11 -1.48 -2.37
N PRO A 38 -10.10 -2.77 -1.98
CA PRO A 38 -10.81 -3.23 -0.78
C PRO A 38 -10.35 -2.46 0.45
N ALA A 39 -11.25 -2.31 1.43
CA ALA A 39 -10.90 -1.70 2.71
C ALA A 39 -9.73 -2.47 3.35
N ALA A 40 -8.71 -1.72 3.79
CA ALA A 40 -7.57 -2.32 4.48
C ALA A 40 -7.99 -2.88 5.85
N PRO A 41 -7.43 -4.01 6.30
CA PRO A 41 -7.59 -4.47 7.67
C PRO A 41 -6.87 -3.50 8.64
N PRO A 42 -7.11 -3.61 9.98
CA PRO A 42 -6.34 -2.87 10.97
C PRO A 42 -4.83 -3.03 10.75
N VAL A 43 -4.08 -1.93 10.79
CA VAL A 43 -2.65 -1.94 10.45
C VAL A 43 -1.88 -2.85 11.40
N SER A 44 -2.26 -2.89 12.68
CA SER A 44 -1.66 -3.77 13.69
C SER A 44 -1.74 -5.27 13.34
N SER A 45 -2.65 -5.66 12.45
CA SER A 45 -2.79 -7.07 12.03
C SER A 45 -1.67 -7.55 11.10
N PHE A 46 -1.00 -6.63 10.39
CA PHE A 46 0.07 -6.97 9.43
C PHE A 46 1.37 -6.19 9.63
N ALA A 47 1.35 -5.07 10.34
CA ALA A 47 2.51 -4.21 10.55
C ALA A 47 2.58 -3.73 12.00
N PRO A 48 3.35 -4.43 12.87
CA PRO A 48 3.52 -4.02 14.26
C PRO A 48 4.07 -2.60 14.39
N VAL A 49 3.47 -1.77 15.26
CA VAL A 49 3.85 -0.37 15.44
C VAL A 49 5.30 -0.20 15.85
N GLY A 50 5.84 -1.11 16.67
CA GLY A 50 7.24 -1.09 17.10
C GLY A 50 8.23 -1.26 15.96
N ASP A 51 7.93 -2.14 15.00
CA ASP A 51 8.77 -2.37 13.81
C ASP A 51 8.76 -1.14 12.89
N LEU A 52 7.58 -0.56 12.64
CA LEU A 52 7.45 0.66 11.83
C LEU A 52 8.22 1.82 12.46
N MET A 53 8.10 2.01 13.77
CA MET A 53 8.81 3.05 14.51
C MET A 53 10.32 2.87 14.45
N ALA A 54 10.81 1.64 14.69
CA ALA A 54 12.23 1.33 14.62
C ALA A 54 12.79 1.52 13.20
N TYR A 55 12.01 1.20 12.16
CA TYR A 55 12.40 1.44 10.77
C TYR A 55 12.51 2.94 10.45
N VAL A 56 11.58 3.75 10.93
CA VAL A 56 11.65 5.22 10.78
C VAL A 56 12.91 5.75 11.44
N ASP A 57 13.22 5.31 12.67
CA ASP A 57 14.42 5.77 13.40
C ASP A 57 15.72 5.34 12.66
N GLU A 58 15.76 4.13 12.06
CA GLU A 58 16.87 3.66 11.23
C GLU A 58 17.02 4.50 9.95
N CYS A 59 15.93 4.84 9.27
CA CYS A 59 15.96 5.72 8.11
C CYS A 59 16.47 7.12 8.47
N VAL A 60 16.01 7.70 9.57
CA VAL A 60 16.49 9.01 10.06
C VAL A 60 17.99 8.98 10.32
N ALA A 61 18.48 7.94 11.00
CA ALA A 61 19.91 7.76 11.24
C ALA A 61 20.72 7.61 9.94
N THR A 62 20.18 6.87 8.95
CA THR A 62 20.84 6.64 7.66
C THR A 62 20.85 7.89 6.78
N PHE A 63 19.77 8.69 6.78
CA PHE A 63 19.66 9.88 5.94
C PHE A 63 20.49 11.06 6.46
N THR A 64 20.67 11.16 7.77
CA THR A 64 21.43 12.26 8.40
C THR A 64 22.80 12.49 7.75
N PRO A 65 23.70 11.51 7.63
CA PRO A 65 25.00 11.73 6.98
C PRO A 65 24.91 11.99 5.47
N VAL A 66 23.90 11.45 4.78
CA VAL A 66 23.69 11.68 3.33
C VAL A 66 23.27 13.12 3.07
N LEU A 67 22.49 13.70 3.96
CA LEU A 67 21.95 15.05 3.84
C LEU A 67 22.80 16.11 4.57
N ALA A 68 23.99 15.75 5.05
CA ALA A 68 24.89 16.67 5.75
C ALA A 68 25.58 17.68 4.82
N SER A 69 25.80 17.34 3.53
CA SER A 69 26.38 18.25 2.53
C SER A 69 25.92 17.88 1.11
N ALA A 70 26.04 18.82 0.17
CA ALA A 70 25.73 18.57 -1.25
C ALA A 70 26.55 17.40 -1.81
N GLU A 71 27.83 17.32 -1.48
CA GLU A 71 28.70 16.22 -1.95
C GLU A 71 28.28 14.85 -1.37
N ALA A 72 27.83 14.80 -0.10
CA ALA A 72 27.32 13.57 0.50
C ALA A 72 25.99 13.16 -0.15
N TYR A 73 25.14 14.15 -0.43
CA TYR A 73 23.89 13.95 -1.14
C TYR A 73 24.11 13.38 -2.55
N ASP A 74 24.99 13.98 -3.34
CA ASP A 74 25.28 13.52 -4.71
C ASP A 74 25.75 12.05 -4.74
N ARG A 75 26.59 11.66 -3.77
CA ARG A 75 27.03 10.27 -3.63
C ARG A 75 25.93 9.31 -3.17
N GLY A 76 25.00 9.79 -2.34
CA GLY A 76 23.97 8.98 -1.70
C GLY A 76 22.60 9.03 -2.35
N LYS A 77 22.34 9.97 -3.27
CA LYS A 77 21.04 10.32 -3.85
C LYS A 77 20.26 9.11 -4.33
N ALA A 78 20.84 8.29 -5.19
CA ALA A 78 20.16 7.15 -5.79
C ALA A 78 19.69 6.08 -4.78
N ARG A 79 20.33 6.01 -3.62
CA ARG A 79 19.91 5.16 -2.51
C ARG A 79 18.83 5.85 -1.67
N LEU A 80 19.05 7.13 -1.35
CA LEU A 80 18.12 7.96 -0.58
C LEU A 80 16.73 7.96 -1.22
N GLU A 81 16.63 8.16 -2.53
CA GLU A 81 15.36 8.14 -3.28
C GLU A 81 14.56 6.85 -3.06
N LYS A 82 15.23 5.69 -3.16
CA LYS A 82 14.60 4.38 -2.95
C LYS A 82 14.20 4.14 -1.50
N ASP A 83 15.11 4.48 -0.56
CA ASP A 83 14.85 4.30 0.86
C ASP A 83 13.73 5.24 1.34
N ALA A 84 13.58 6.44 0.73
CA ALA A 84 12.51 7.38 1.00
C ALA A 84 11.12 6.86 0.59
N ASP A 85 10.99 6.07 -0.49
CA ASP A 85 9.72 5.40 -0.86
C ASP A 85 9.30 4.38 0.21
N SER A 86 10.26 3.59 0.72
CA SER A 86 9.99 2.65 1.83
C SER A 86 9.63 3.38 3.12
N LEU A 87 10.31 4.48 3.41
CA LEU A 87 9.99 5.35 4.54
C LEU A 87 8.59 5.94 4.40
N SER A 88 8.20 6.37 3.19
CA SER A 88 6.84 6.86 2.91
C SER A 88 5.78 5.79 3.23
N ALA A 89 5.99 4.54 2.81
CA ALA A 89 5.05 3.45 3.13
C ALA A 89 4.94 3.20 4.64
N ALA A 90 6.07 3.19 5.36
CA ALA A 90 6.08 3.00 6.81
C ALA A 90 5.39 4.17 7.54
N LEU A 91 5.58 5.40 7.09
CA LEU A 91 4.97 6.60 7.67
C LEU A 91 3.46 6.67 7.41
N LEU A 92 2.99 6.26 6.22
CA LEU A 92 1.57 6.17 5.93
C LEU A 92 0.91 5.08 6.78
N ALA A 93 1.57 3.92 6.95
CA ALA A 93 1.11 2.87 7.84
C ALA A 93 1.03 3.35 9.30
N LEU A 94 2.01 4.13 9.78
CA LEU A 94 1.97 4.75 11.10
C LEU A 94 0.84 5.78 11.22
N HIS A 95 0.63 6.62 10.22
CA HIS A 95 -0.48 7.59 10.23
C HIS A 95 -1.85 6.91 10.36
N LEU A 96 -2.03 5.80 9.65
CA LEU A 96 -3.28 5.03 9.63
C LEU A 96 -3.34 3.93 10.71
N HIS A 97 -2.31 3.81 11.54
CA HIS A 97 -2.23 2.75 12.55
C HIS A 97 -3.36 2.84 13.58
N ASP A 98 -3.95 1.72 13.91
CA ASP A 98 -5.06 1.62 14.89
C ASP A 98 -4.59 1.72 16.36
N GLN A 99 -3.30 1.59 16.62
CA GLN A 99 -2.69 1.77 17.95
C GLN A 99 -2.07 3.16 18.11
N GLU A 100 -2.04 3.67 19.35
CA GLU A 100 -1.39 4.93 19.70
C GLU A 100 0.14 4.79 19.72
N HIS A 101 0.83 5.83 19.22
CA HIS A 101 2.30 5.92 19.22
C HIS A 101 2.78 7.37 19.06
N ARG A 102 4.07 7.64 19.34
CA ARG A 102 4.64 8.99 19.38
C ARG A 102 4.48 9.81 18.09
N LEU A 103 4.43 9.16 16.92
CA LEU A 103 4.31 9.83 15.62
C LEU A 103 2.87 9.94 15.09
N LYS A 104 1.86 9.44 15.82
CA LYS A 104 0.47 9.33 15.33
C LYS A 104 -0.03 10.61 14.65
N HIS A 105 0.21 11.75 15.25
CA HIS A 105 -0.27 13.04 14.76
C HIS A 105 0.68 13.72 13.76
N HIS A 106 1.90 13.23 13.61
CA HIS A 106 2.95 13.83 12.78
C HIS A 106 3.35 12.97 11.58
N ALA A 107 3.01 11.66 11.61
CA ALA A 107 3.40 10.72 10.56
C ALA A 107 2.90 11.11 9.17
N GLY A 108 1.73 11.76 9.05
CA GLY A 108 1.23 12.28 7.79
C GLY A 108 2.08 13.41 7.21
N VAL A 109 2.60 14.33 8.04
CA VAL A 109 3.55 15.36 7.60
C VAL A 109 4.85 14.71 7.14
N MET A 110 5.37 13.75 7.93
CA MET A 110 6.58 13.02 7.59
C MET A 110 6.42 12.23 6.29
N PHE A 111 5.24 11.64 6.04
CA PHE A 111 4.92 10.95 4.79
C PHE A 111 5.10 11.87 3.58
N HIS A 112 4.50 13.06 3.59
CA HIS A 112 4.67 14.02 2.51
C HIS A 112 6.11 14.48 2.35
N ALA A 113 6.82 14.72 3.44
CA ALA A 113 8.24 15.07 3.41
C ALA A 113 9.11 13.94 2.83
N ALA A 114 8.81 12.68 3.15
CA ALA A 114 9.51 11.53 2.57
C ALA A 114 9.26 11.40 1.07
N GLN A 115 8.03 11.63 0.58
CA GLN A 115 7.73 11.69 -0.86
C GLN A 115 8.48 12.82 -1.57
N GLN A 116 8.62 14.00 -0.92
CA GLN A 116 9.42 15.10 -1.45
C GLN A 116 10.91 14.75 -1.50
N LEU A 117 11.44 14.04 -0.49
CA LEU A 117 12.80 13.50 -0.51
C LEU A 117 13.04 12.53 -1.67
N ALA A 118 12.08 11.61 -1.91
CA ALA A 118 12.17 10.63 -3.00
C ALA A 118 12.21 11.28 -4.39
N THR A 119 11.65 12.48 -4.53
CA THR A 119 11.53 13.18 -5.82
C THR A 119 12.32 14.48 -5.89
N ALA A 120 13.22 14.72 -4.93
CA ALA A 120 13.98 15.96 -4.85
C ALA A 120 14.89 16.16 -6.08
N ALA A 121 14.71 17.28 -6.77
CA ALA A 121 15.49 17.60 -7.97
C ALA A 121 16.98 17.82 -7.64
N ASP A 122 17.25 18.45 -6.51
CA ASP A 122 18.58 18.85 -6.05
C ASP A 122 18.73 18.79 -4.53
N TYR A 123 19.93 19.11 -4.04
CA TYR A 123 20.24 19.11 -2.62
C TYR A 123 19.41 20.12 -1.83
N ALA A 124 19.10 21.29 -2.39
CA ALA A 124 18.32 22.31 -1.68
C ALA A 124 16.88 21.84 -1.43
N ALA A 125 16.24 21.24 -2.44
CA ALA A 125 14.93 20.62 -2.31
C ALA A 125 14.95 19.45 -1.30
N ALA A 126 15.98 18.59 -1.36
CA ALA A 126 16.15 17.50 -0.41
C ALA A 126 16.34 17.99 1.02
N GLN A 127 17.12 19.07 1.23
CA GLN A 127 17.31 19.68 2.54
C GLN A 127 16.01 20.27 3.11
N GLN A 128 15.20 20.91 2.29
CA GLN A 128 13.92 21.46 2.72
C GLN A 128 12.97 20.33 3.18
N ALA A 129 12.87 19.27 2.39
CA ALA A 129 12.05 18.10 2.73
C ALA A 129 12.57 17.41 4.01
N TRP A 130 13.89 17.29 4.15
CA TRP A 130 14.53 16.72 5.34
C TRP A 130 14.26 17.53 6.61
N GLN A 131 14.35 18.85 6.54
CA GLN A 131 14.05 19.74 7.68
C GLN A 131 12.59 19.59 8.11
N ALA A 132 11.65 19.51 7.15
CA ALA A 132 10.24 19.28 7.44
C ALA A 132 10.02 17.92 8.13
N LEU A 133 10.67 16.86 7.64
CA LEU A 133 10.61 15.53 8.24
C LEU A 133 11.16 15.54 9.67
N GLN A 134 12.31 16.17 9.90
CA GLN A 134 12.90 16.27 11.23
C GLN A 134 12.04 17.08 12.20
N ALA A 135 11.46 18.20 11.76
CA ALA A 135 10.55 18.99 12.59
C ALA A 135 9.32 18.17 13.01
N ALA A 136 8.72 17.42 12.06
CA ALA A 136 7.61 16.52 12.36
C ALA A 136 8.02 15.38 13.31
N ASN A 137 9.20 14.81 13.13
CA ASN A 137 9.73 13.76 14.02
C ASN A 137 9.93 14.24 15.47
N ARG A 138 10.21 15.55 15.66
CA ARG A 138 10.29 16.19 17.00
C ARG A 138 8.93 16.66 17.54
N GLY A 139 7.84 16.49 16.77
CA GLY A 139 6.52 16.96 17.18
C GLY A 139 6.29 18.47 17.02
N GLU A 140 7.12 19.15 16.21
CA GLU A 140 7.07 20.61 16.00
C GLU A 140 6.11 21.04 14.88
N THR A 141 5.29 20.15 14.37
CA THR A 141 4.35 20.44 13.28
C THR A 141 2.91 20.23 13.71
N SER A 142 1.99 20.96 13.05
CA SER A 142 0.56 20.69 13.18
C SER A 142 0.19 19.34 12.54
N ALA A 143 -0.85 18.69 13.07
CA ALA A 143 -1.40 17.49 12.44
C ALA A 143 -1.90 17.79 11.03
N VAL A 144 -1.68 16.87 10.12
CA VAL A 144 -2.29 16.92 8.77
C VAL A 144 -3.73 16.40 8.82
N PRO A 145 -4.57 16.77 7.83
CA PRO A 145 -5.84 16.10 7.60
C PRO A 145 -5.66 14.58 7.49
N GLN A 146 -6.73 13.84 7.79
CA GLN A 146 -6.75 12.39 7.62
C GLN A 146 -6.32 12.02 6.19
N LEU A 147 -5.38 11.08 6.09
CA LEU A 147 -4.97 10.48 4.82
C LEU A 147 -5.67 9.13 4.65
N ASP A 148 -5.88 8.76 3.40
CA ASP A 148 -6.25 7.40 3.02
C ASP A 148 -5.02 6.65 2.51
N TRP A 149 -5.13 5.32 2.35
CA TRP A 149 -4.10 4.54 1.68
C TRP A 149 -3.86 5.04 0.27
N GLN A 150 -2.63 5.31 -0.05
CA GLN A 150 -2.18 5.81 -1.34
C GLN A 150 -0.79 5.26 -1.68
N ARG A 151 -0.35 5.45 -2.91
CA ARG A 151 0.99 5.01 -3.35
C ARG A 151 2.10 5.64 -2.50
N ALA A 152 3.11 4.84 -2.19
CA ALA A 152 4.29 5.30 -1.47
C ALA A 152 5.28 6.07 -2.36
N GLY A 153 5.37 5.67 -3.64
CA GLY A 153 6.27 6.25 -4.63
C GLY A 153 5.92 5.79 -6.04
N GLU A 154 6.81 5.99 -6.99
CA GLU A 154 6.67 5.51 -8.37
C GLU A 154 6.84 3.98 -8.42
N MET A 155 5.90 3.25 -9.05
CA MET A 155 5.83 1.79 -9.03
C MET A 155 7.15 1.11 -9.44
N GLY A 156 7.82 1.63 -10.47
CA GLY A 156 9.09 1.05 -10.93
C GLY A 156 10.21 1.17 -9.89
N ILE A 157 10.22 2.24 -9.09
CA ILE A 157 11.17 2.44 -7.99
C ILE A 157 10.77 1.58 -6.79
N VAL A 158 9.48 1.55 -6.45
CA VAL A 158 8.93 0.69 -5.39
C VAL A 158 9.28 -0.78 -5.64
N MET A 159 9.13 -1.29 -6.87
CA MET A 159 9.48 -2.68 -7.20
C MET A 159 10.98 -2.97 -7.08
N LYS A 160 11.85 -2.02 -7.39
CA LYS A 160 13.30 -2.16 -7.14
C LYS A 160 13.59 -2.23 -5.64
N GLN A 161 12.89 -1.44 -4.85
CA GLN A 161 13.04 -1.44 -3.39
C GLN A 161 12.48 -2.73 -2.76
N VAL A 162 11.31 -3.20 -3.20
CA VAL A 162 10.75 -4.51 -2.79
C VAL A 162 11.77 -5.62 -3.05
N THR A 163 12.36 -5.64 -4.24
CA THR A 163 13.40 -6.64 -4.60
C THR A 163 14.62 -6.57 -3.65
N LEU A 164 15.07 -5.37 -3.32
CA LEU A 164 16.20 -5.16 -2.43
C LEU A 164 15.89 -5.61 -1.00
N LEU A 165 14.76 -5.19 -0.43
CA LEU A 165 14.34 -5.53 0.93
C LEU A 165 14.07 -7.03 1.06
N HIS A 166 13.35 -7.63 0.11
CA HIS A 166 13.10 -9.07 0.08
C HIS A 166 14.41 -9.86 -0.01
N GLY A 167 15.37 -9.41 -0.85
CA GLY A 167 16.68 -10.03 -0.93
C GLY A 167 17.49 -9.96 0.37
N LYS A 168 17.40 -8.86 1.12
CA LYS A 168 18.00 -8.73 2.46
C LYS A 168 17.32 -9.69 3.44
N LEU A 169 15.99 -9.64 3.51
CA LEU A 169 15.17 -10.49 4.37
C LEU A 169 15.46 -11.98 4.12
N LYS A 170 15.46 -12.42 2.88
CA LYS A 170 15.77 -13.81 2.50
C LYS A 170 17.17 -14.27 2.95
N ARG A 171 18.18 -13.38 2.90
CA ARG A 171 19.52 -13.71 3.38
C ARG A 171 19.60 -13.75 4.90
N GLY A 172 18.98 -12.78 5.58
CA GLY A 172 19.00 -12.67 7.04
C GLY A 172 18.15 -13.73 7.74
N ALA A 173 17.06 -14.15 7.13
CA ALA A 173 16.13 -15.15 7.68
C ALA A 173 16.54 -16.62 7.39
N ARG A 174 17.73 -16.87 6.86
CA ARG A 174 18.21 -18.24 6.65
C ARG A 174 18.37 -18.97 7.99
N PRO A 175 17.85 -20.20 8.12
CA PRO A 175 18.08 -21.02 9.31
C PRO A 175 19.57 -21.18 9.60
N GLY A 176 19.97 -21.05 10.86
CA GLY A 176 21.36 -21.20 11.30
C GLY A 176 21.69 -20.32 12.49
N SER A 177 22.94 -20.32 12.92
CA SER A 177 23.43 -19.63 14.14
C SER A 177 23.22 -18.11 14.17
N ARG A 178 22.94 -17.48 13.04
CA ARG A 178 22.70 -16.03 12.94
C ARG A 178 21.21 -15.66 12.91
N PHE A 179 20.32 -16.64 12.80
CA PHE A 179 18.88 -16.41 12.65
C PHE A 179 18.31 -15.58 13.81
N ASP A 180 18.57 -16.01 15.04
CA ASP A 180 18.05 -15.35 16.24
C ASP A 180 18.57 -13.92 16.41
N GLY A 181 19.85 -13.70 16.12
CA GLY A 181 20.46 -12.36 16.20
C GLY A 181 19.97 -11.37 15.14
N ALA A 182 19.49 -11.87 14.00
CA ALA A 182 18.98 -11.05 12.90
C ALA A 182 17.44 -10.97 12.89
N ALA A 183 16.75 -11.68 13.77
CA ALA A 183 15.30 -11.84 13.71
C ALA A 183 14.55 -10.51 13.78
N GLU A 184 14.92 -9.61 14.68
CA GLU A 184 14.26 -8.30 14.84
C GLU A 184 14.49 -7.38 13.63
N GLU A 185 15.71 -7.33 13.09
CA GLU A 185 15.99 -6.57 11.86
C GLU A 185 15.17 -7.11 10.67
N ASN A 186 15.12 -8.43 10.53
CA ASN A 186 14.35 -9.08 9.49
C ASN A 186 12.83 -8.91 9.67
N ALA A 187 12.33 -8.88 10.91
CA ALA A 187 10.93 -8.59 11.21
C ALA A 187 10.54 -7.17 10.73
N ARG A 188 11.39 -6.18 10.99
CA ARG A 188 11.20 -4.81 10.47
C ARG A 188 11.16 -4.79 8.93
N LEU A 189 12.05 -5.49 8.24
CA LEU A 189 12.04 -5.57 6.79
C LEU A 189 10.75 -6.19 6.26
N ALA A 190 10.27 -7.27 6.88
CA ALA A 190 9.00 -7.90 6.54
C ALA A 190 7.81 -6.95 6.76
N THR A 191 7.80 -6.22 7.86
CA THR A 191 6.77 -5.21 8.20
C THR A 191 6.73 -4.09 7.16
N VAL A 192 7.88 -3.57 6.72
CA VAL A 192 7.94 -2.54 5.67
C VAL A 192 7.49 -3.08 4.32
N LEU A 193 7.80 -4.33 3.98
CA LEU A 193 7.29 -4.98 2.77
C LEU A 193 5.76 -5.11 2.82
N ALA A 194 5.17 -5.41 3.98
CA ALA A 194 3.72 -5.44 4.15
C ALA A 194 3.09 -4.05 3.92
N ALA A 195 3.70 -2.99 4.45
CA ALA A 195 3.25 -1.61 4.24
C ALA A 195 3.36 -1.20 2.76
N LEU A 196 4.45 -1.53 2.07
CA LEU A 196 4.62 -1.30 0.63
C LEU A 196 3.56 -2.03 -0.20
N ALA A 197 3.26 -3.29 0.13
CA ALA A 197 2.22 -4.06 -0.54
C ALA A 197 0.83 -3.43 -0.36
N GLN A 198 0.52 -2.92 0.83
CA GLN A 198 -0.74 -2.22 1.09
C GLN A 198 -0.82 -0.90 0.30
N CYS A 199 0.25 -0.12 0.24
CA CYS A 199 0.31 1.11 -0.57
C CYS A 199 0.14 0.81 -2.07
N SER A 200 0.68 -0.32 -2.55
CA SER A 200 0.61 -0.72 -3.96
C SER A 200 -0.82 -1.02 -4.43
N GLN A 201 -1.76 -1.35 -3.54
CA GLN A 201 -3.17 -1.49 -3.93
C GLN A 201 -3.75 -0.21 -4.54
N SER A 202 -3.29 0.95 -4.11
CA SER A 202 -3.76 2.24 -4.62
C SER A 202 -3.05 2.68 -5.92
N ASP A 203 -2.15 1.85 -6.47
CA ASP A 203 -1.35 2.17 -7.66
C ASP A 203 -1.52 1.10 -8.75
N VAL A 204 -2.77 0.92 -9.20
CA VAL A 204 -3.09 -0.02 -10.27
C VAL A 204 -2.41 0.43 -11.57
N PRO A 205 -1.66 -0.45 -12.27
CA PRO A 205 -0.99 -0.08 -13.51
C PRO A 205 -1.95 0.50 -14.56
N PRO A 206 -1.59 1.56 -15.27
CA PRO A 206 -2.43 2.17 -16.30
C PRO A 206 -2.85 1.16 -17.38
N GLY A 207 -4.12 1.21 -17.78
CA GLY A 207 -4.66 0.32 -18.82
C GLY A 207 -4.98 -1.10 -18.36
N THR A 208 -4.95 -1.36 -17.05
CA THR A 208 -5.38 -2.62 -16.45
C THR A 208 -6.90 -2.76 -16.61
N ASN A 209 -7.38 -3.92 -17.09
CA ASN A 209 -8.81 -4.20 -17.17
C ASN A 209 -9.39 -4.54 -15.79
N ALA A 210 -10.72 -4.61 -15.67
CA ALA A 210 -11.40 -4.83 -14.39
C ALA A 210 -11.01 -6.17 -13.71
N ALA A 211 -10.85 -7.24 -14.48
CA ALA A 211 -10.45 -8.55 -13.93
C ALA A 211 -9.01 -8.52 -13.40
N ASP A 212 -8.10 -7.93 -14.15
CA ASP A 212 -6.70 -7.77 -13.73
C ASP A 212 -6.58 -6.77 -12.56
N THR A 213 -7.45 -5.76 -12.47
CA THR A 213 -7.52 -4.85 -11.32
C THR A 213 -7.88 -5.60 -10.04
N ILE A 214 -8.89 -6.47 -10.08
CA ILE A 214 -9.25 -7.31 -8.93
C ILE A 214 -8.08 -8.22 -8.56
N LYS A 215 -7.48 -8.88 -9.54
CA LYS A 215 -6.29 -9.73 -9.32
C LYS A 215 -5.11 -8.95 -8.72
N TRP A 216 -4.91 -7.69 -9.14
CA TRP A 216 -3.91 -6.78 -8.55
C TRP A 216 -4.17 -6.57 -7.06
N TYR A 217 -5.41 -6.25 -6.69
CA TYR A 217 -5.78 -6.04 -5.29
C TYR A 217 -5.56 -7.30 -4.45
N ASP A 218 -5.97 -8.46 -4.96
CA ASP A 218 -5.82 -9.75 -4.28
C ASP A 218 -4.34 -10.08 -4.04
N LEU A 219 -3.49 -9.94 -5.05
CA LEU A 219 -2.05 -10.22 -4.95
C LEU A 219 -1.33 -9.24 -4.01
N CYS A 220 -1.69 -7.96 -4.03
CA CYS A 220 -1.16 -6.99 -3.07
C CYS A 220 -1.60 -7.29 -1.64
N ALA A 221 -2.87 -7.67 -1.43
CA ALA A 221 -3.40 -8.07 -0.13
C ALA A 221 -2.70 -9.34 0.39
N GLU A 222 -2.54 -10.35 -0.47
CA GLU A 222 -1.83 -11.58 -0.12
C GLU A 222 -0.37 -11.30 0.25
N MET A 223 0.35 -10.48 -0.53
CA MET A 223 1.73 -10.09 -0.21
C MET A 223 1.80 -9.38 1.15
N ARG A 224 0.90 -8.43 1.43
CA ARG A 224 0.80 -7.76 2.72
C ARG A 224 0.68 -8.77 3.87
N ASP A 225 -0.28 -9.69 3.75
CA ASP A 225 -0.61 -10.65 4.81
C ASP A 225 0.54 -11.65 5.03
N LEU A 226 1.17 -12.13 3.96
CA LEU A 226 2.33 -13.02 4.01
C LEU A 226 3.57 -12.35 4.62
N CYS A 227 3.79 -11.08 4.32
CA CYS A 227 4.87 -10.31 4.94
C CYS A 227 4.59 -10.07 6.43
N GLY A 228 3.34 -9.78 6.82
CA GLY A 228 2.93 -9.72 8.21
C GLY A 228 3.07 -11.05 8.96
N GLU A 229 2.75 -12.18 8.32
CA GLU A 229 2.98 -13.53 8.84
C GLU A 229 4.48 -13.79 9.03
N THR A 230 5.31 -13.39 8.07
CA THR A 230 6.76 -13.49 8.16
C THR A 230 7.31 -12.67 9.33
N SER A 231 6.86 -11.43 9.55
CA SER A 231 7.26 -10.62 10.70
C SER A 231 6.91 -11.29 12.02
N ARG A 232 5.68 -11.82 12.15
CA ARG A 232 5.27 -12.55 13.38
C ARG A 232 6.12 -13.80 13.64
N ALA A 233 6.42 -14.59 12.61
CA ALA A 233 7.27 -15.78 12.73
C ALA A 233 8.70 -15.42 13.18
N LEU A 234 9.25 -14.30 12.67
CA LEU A 234 10.56 -13.78 13.07
C LEU A 234 10.58 -13.31 14.53
N HIS A 235 9.55 -12.60 14.98
CA HIS A 235 9.42 -12.21 16.39
C HIS A 235 9.29 -13.43 17.33
N ALA A 236 8.61 -14.49 16.86
CA ALA A 236 8.52 -15.76 17.56
C ALA A 236 9.82 -16.59 17.49
N ARG A 237 10.83 -16.14 16.69
CA ARG A 237 12.07 -16.86 16.39
C ARG A 237 11.82 -18.27 15.83
N ASP A 238 10.71 -18.43 15.11
CA ASP A 238 10.35 -19.67 14.43
C ASP A 238 10.93 -19.71 13.02
N ALA A 239 12.08 -20.33 12.87
CA ALA A 239 12.79 -20.44 11.60
C ALA A 239 12.00 -21.26 10.55
N ALA A 240 11.23 -22.26 10.97
CA ALA A 240 10.46 -23.10 10.06
C ALA A 240 9.23 -22.33 9.51
N ALA A 241 8.47 -21.67 10.38
CA ALA A 241 7.36 -20.82 9.98
C ALA A 241 7.84 -19.65 9.11
N THR A 242 8.99 -19.02 9.45
CA THR A 242 9.60 -17.96 8.65
C THR A 242 9.93 -18.43 7.24
N ALA A 243 10.58 -19.60 7.11
CA ALA A 243 10.94 -20.15 5.80
C ALA A 243 9.69 -20.48 4.96
N ALA A 244 8.65 -21.04 5.59
CA ALA A 244 7.38 -21.35 4.92
C ALA A 244 6.66 -20.08 4.42
N ALA A 245 6.58 -19.04 5.25
CA ALA A 245 5.97 -17.76 4.87
C ALA A 245 6.74 -17.09 3.73
N LEU A 246 8.08 -17.04 3.78
CA LEU A 246 8.91 -16.48 2.72
C LEU A 246 8.77 -17.23 1.39
N ALA A 247 8.64 -18.56 1.41
CA ALA A 247 8.38 -19.33 0.19
C ALA A 247 7.05 -18.93 -0.48
N ARG A 248 6.02 -18.63 0.31
CA ARG A 248 4.73 -18.13 -0.19
C ARG A 248 4.83 -16.70 -0.73
N VAL A 249 5.62 -15.83 -0.10
CA VAL A 249 5.94 -14.49 -0.65
C VAL A 249 6.56 -14.61 -2.03
N GLU A 250 7.51 -15.52 -2.24
CA GLU A 250 8.14 -15.76 -3.55
C GLU A 250 7.14 -16.25 -4.60
N GLN A 251 6.24 -17.16 -4.21
CA GLN A 251 5.17 -17.65 -5.10
C GLN A 251 4.22 -16.51 -5.50
N ASN A 252 3.84 -15.66 -4.56
CA ASN A 252 3.00 -14.49 -4.81
C ASN A 252 3.69 -13.49 -5.77
N CYS A 253 4.98 -13.20 -5.57
CA CYS A 253 5.77 -12.38 -6.50
C CYS A 253 5.76 -12.95 -7.92
N THR A 254 5.97 -14.26 -8.06
CA THR A 254 5.94 -14.95 -9.35
C THR A 254 4.55 -14.85 -10.00
N ALA A 255 3.49 -15.15 -9.25
CA ALA A 255 2.12 -15.08 -9.75
C ALA A 255 1.72 -13.67 -10.24
N CYS A 256 2.19 -12.62 -9.53
CA CYS A 256 1.99 -11.24 -9.95
C CYS A 256 2.74 -10.92 -11.25
N HIS A 257 4.02 -11.26 -11.32
CA HIS A 257 4.87 -10.96 -12.48
C HIS A 257 4.47 -11.74 -13.72
N ASP A 258 4.09 -13.01 -13.59
CA ASP A 258 3.66 -13.83 -14.72
C ASP A 258 2.26 -13.44 -15.23
N GLY A 259 1.39 -12.99 -14.33
CA GLY A 259 0.01 -12.72 -14.64
C GLY A 259 -0.33 -11.29 -15.04
N LEU A 260 0.38 -10.29 -14.52
CA LEU A 260 0.03 -8.88 -14.65
C LEU A 260 1.13 -8.03 -15.30
N ARG A 261 2.39 -8.47 -15.27
CA ARG A 261 3.47 -7.76 -15.94
C ARG A 261 3.36 -8.01 -17.45
N LYS A 262 2.79 -7.05 -18.16
CA LYS A 262 2.87 -7.06 -19.63
C LYS A 262 4.37 -7.02 -20.01
N GLN A 263 4.86 -8.05 -20.70
CA GLN A 263 6.18 -7.97 -21.33
C GLN A 263 6.16 -6.80 -22.32
N PRO A 264 7.23 -6.00 -22.38
CA PRO A 264 7.32 -4.88 -23.32
C PRO A 264 7.32 -5.36 -24.77
#